data_3f87bd05cac379995616595eab57b309
#
_entry.id   3f87bd05cac379995616595eab57b309
#
_cell.length_a   1.000
_cell.length_b   1.000
_cell.length_c   1.000
_cell.angle_alpha   90.00
_cell.angle_beta   90.00
_cell.angle_gamma   90.00
#
_symmetry.space_group_name_H-M   'P 1'
#
loop_
_entity.id
_entity.type
_entity.pdbx_description
1 polymer ?
#
loop_
_entity_poly.entity_id
_entity_poly.type
_entity_poly.pdbx_seq_one_letter_code
_entity_poly.pdbx_strand_id
1 'polypeptide(L)'
;FAQTGDLNRPAVFDMAAQIEGHPDNVAPAVFGGLTVSWDFETAEGVGSVAVPGGEPLHGGFHAVNYPVDPSITAAVFVPDYELSTEKARQALPRELPYKDAVYNVSRVGLLPAAMNPVVLAQAAQQGKSGVAAAPAQDADTCACSGGTRESAFADELAAAQAQSNALLFTATQDKLHQPYRGALMPPSTELIALFRSKGYAAAVSGAGPCVLVLHYGNAREAIDQIASEQLASGHWRVLHLPINTAGVEIERR
;
A
#
# COMPACT_ATOMS: atom_id res chain seq x y z
N PHE A 1 4.67 -29.99 6.08
CA PHE A 1 3.35 -29.64 5.55
C PHE A 1 2.25 -30.66 5.91
N ALA A 2 2.53 -31.94 5.92
CA ALA A 2 1.48 -32.96 6.04
C ALA A 2 1.18 -33.43 7.47
N GLN A 3 1.98 -33.10 8.46
CA GLN A 3 1.89 -33.76 9.77
C GLN A 3 1.09 -32.99 10.83
N THR A 4 0.99 -31.66 10.76
CA THR A 4 0.33 -30.87 11.82
C THR A 4 -1.01 -30.25 11.40
N GLY A 5 -1.31 -30.19 10.11
CA GLY A 5 -2.54 -29.55 9.64
C GLY A 5 -2.49 -28.02 9.56
N ASP A 6 -1.47 -27.39 10.10
CA ASP A 6 -1.30 -25.95 10.10
C ASP A 6 -0.39 -25.48 8.96
N LEU A 7 -0.78 -24.35 8.35
CA LEU A 7 0.01 -23.73 7.30
C LEU A 7 1.19 -22.97 7.92
N ASN A 8 2.41 -23.45 7.65
CA ASN A 8 3.63 -22.72 8.00
C ASN A 8 3.88 -21.59 6.98
N ARG A 9 3.23 -20.42 7.19
CA ARG A 9 3.36 -19.27 6.30
C ARG A 9 4.80 -18.78 6.12
N PRO A 10 5.65 -18.68 7.15
CA PRO A 10 7.06 -18.34 6.97
C PRO A 10 7.78 -19.25 6.00
N ALA A 11 7.62 -20.58 6.10
CA ALA A 11 8.25 -21.51 5.18
C ALA A 11 7.69 -21.42 3.75
N VAL A 12 6.39 -21.15 3.59
CA VAL A 12 5.79 -20.92 2.26
C VAL A 12 6.35 -19.63 1.64
N PHE A 13 6.46 -18.57 2.42
CA PHE A 13 7.03 -17.30 1.99
C PHE A 13 8.48 -17.48 1.53
N ASP A 14 9.33 -18.09 2.35
CA ASP A 14 10.74 -18.32 2.04
C ASP A 14 10.92 -19.09 0.73
N MET A 15 10.25 -20.24 0.60
CA MET A 15 10.32 -21.06 -0.62
C MET A 15 9.81 -20.32 -1.87
N ALA A 16 8.68 -19.64 -1.76
CA ALA A 16 8.07 -18.94 -2.90
C ALA A 16 8.90 -17.72 -3.31
N ALA A 17 9.44 -16.96 -2.35
CA ALA A 17 10.30 -15.81 -2.62
C ALA A 17 11.63 -16.22 -3.26
N GLN A 18 12.21 -17.35 -2.87
CA GLN A 18 13.40 -17.92 -3.53
C GLN A 18 13.11 -18.33 -4.98
N ILE A 19 11.96 -18.92 -5.27
CA ILE A 19 11.56 -19.29 -6.63
C ILE A 19 11.32 -18.07 -7.51
N GLU A 20 10.64 -17.05 -6.96
CA GLU A 20 10.32 -15.79 -7.67
C GLU A 20 11.54 -14.89 -7.84
N GLY A 21 12.52 -14.99 -6.93
CA GLY A 21 13.73 -14.16 -6.92
C GLY A 21 13.54 -12.79 -6.27
N HIS A 22 12.35 -12.47 -5.78
CA HIS A 22 12.04 -11.24 -5.03
C HIS A 22 10.77 -11.42 -4.17
N PRO A 23 10.67 -10.74 -3.00
CA PRO A 23 9.62 -11.03 -2.02
C PRO A 23 8.35 -10.18 -2.19
N ASP A 24 8.34 -9.13 -3.03
CA ASP A 24 7.36 -8.04 -3.04
C ASP A 24 5.92 -8.48 -3.41
N ASN A 25 5.75 -9.44 -4.32
CA ASN A 25 4.45 -10.03 -4.66
C ASN A 25 4.12 -11.24 -3.77
N VAL A 26 5.14 -11.97 -3.33
CA VAL A 26 4.98 -13.18 -2.52
C VAL A 26 4.51 -12.85 -1.11
N ALA A 27 5.09 -11.81 -0.49
CA ALA A 27 4.74 -11.42 0.87
C ALA A 27 3.24 -11.10 1.03
N PRO A 28 2.61 -10.22 0.24
CA PRO A 28 1.19 -9.95 0.38
C PRO A 28 0.31 -11.15 -0.01
N ALA A 29 0.74 -12.01 -0.92
CA ALA A 29 0.01 -13.22 -1.26
C ALA A 29 -0.02 -14.23 -0.10
N VAL A 30 1.08 -14.35 0.63
CA VAL A 30 1.19 -15.29 1.75
C VAL A 30 0.58 -14.74 3.04
N PHE A 31 0.85 -13.47 3.36
CA PHE A 31 0.47 -12.89 4.65
C PHE A 31 -0.81 -12.06 4.58
N GLY A 32 -1.19 -11.56 3.41
CA GLY A 32 -2.31 -10.62 3.23
C GLY A 32 -1.97 -9.20 3.68
N GLY A 33 -2.94 -8.31 3.56
CA GLY A 33 -2.86 -6.93 4.04
C GLY A 33 -1.80 -6.07 3.35
N LEU A 34 -1.20 -5.17 4.11
CA LEU A 34 -0.07 -4.36 3.69
C LEU A 34 1.22 -5.01 4.19
N THR A 35 2.09 -5.42 3.27
CA THR A 35 3.39 -5.99 3.62
C THR A 35 4.53 -5.08 3.16
N VAL A 36 5.56 -4.98 3.98
CA VAL A 36 6.87 -4.44 3.60
C VAL A 36 7.84 -5.59 3.63
N SER A 37 8.47 -5.87 2.50
CA SER A 37 9.42 -6.96 2.35
C SER A 37 10.77 -6.46 1.83
N TRP A 38 11.84 -7.14 2.22
CA TRP A 38 13.20 -6.77 1.84
C TRP A 38 14.09 -8.00 1.75
N ASP A 39 15.20 -7.85 1.05
CA ASP A 39 16.31 -8.78 1.07
C ASP A 39 17.36 -8.33 2.09
N PHE A 40 17.86 -9.25 2.87
CA PHE A 40 18.95 -9.02 3.81
C PHE A 40 20.15 -9.87 3.42
N GLU A 41 21.14 -9.21 2.83
CA GLU A 41 22.39 -9.86 2.44
C GLU A 41 23.34 -9.92 3.64
N THR A 42 23.89 -11.09 3.88
CA THR A 42 24.98 -11.32 4.84
C THR A 42 26.31 -11.43 4.11
N ALA A 43 27.42 -11.19 4.82
CA ALA A 43 28.74 -11.43 4.25
C ALA A 43 28.92 -12.90 3.86
N GLU A 44 29.77 -13.17 2.87
CA GLU A 44 30.04 -14.54 2.39
C GLU A 44 30.44 -15.46 3.54
N GLY A 45 29.78 -16.61 3.64
CA GLY A 45 29.98 -17.59 4.70
C GLY A 45 29.34 -17.23 6.06
N VAL A 46 28.64 -16.10 6.16
CA VAL A 46 27.91 -15.68 7.36
C VAL A 46 26.42 -15.93 7.15
N GLY A 47 25.85 -16.90 7.82
CA GLY A 47 24.42 -17.24 7.67
C GLY A 47 23.47 -16.30 8.42
N SER A 48 23.96 -15.60 9.44
CA SER A 48 23.15 -14.68 10.23
C SER A 48 24.01 -13.63 10.95
N VAL A 49 23.37 -12.53 11.35
CA VAL A 49 23.97 -11.47 12.16
C VAL A 49 23.28 -11.44 13.52
N ALA A 50 24.08 -11.44 14.60
CA ALA A 50 23.56 -11.33 15.95
C ALA A 50 22.97 -9.92 16.19
N VAL A 51 21.74 -9.86 16.71
CA VAL A 51 21.05 -8.61 17.04
C VAL A 51 20.96 -8.52 18.58
N PRO A 52 21.48 -7.45 19.20
CA PRO A 52 21.41 -7.28 20.65
C PRO A 52 19.95 -7.30 21.15
N GLY A 53 19.66 -8.18 22.10
CA GLY A 53 18.33 -8.30 22.71
C GLY A 53 17.26 -8.95 21.85
N GLY A 54 17.62 -9.50 20.70
CA GLY A 54 16.70 -10.16 19.75
C GLY A 54 17.24 -11.47 19.22
N GLU A 55 16.46 -12.11 18.35
CA GLU A 55 16.90 -13.28 17.59
C GLU A 55 17.89 -12.87 16.48
N PRO A 56 18.83 -13.75 16.10
CA PRO A 56 19.73 -13.48 14.99
C PRO A 56 18.96 -13.21 13.70
N LEU A 57 19.38 -12.18 12.96
CA LEU A 57 18.83 -11.87 11.63
C LEU A 57 19.54 -12.74 10.59
N HIS A 58 18.79 -13.64 9.99
CA HIS A 58 19.29 -14.54 8.94
C HIS A 58 19.32 -13.84 7.59
N GLY A 59 20.28 -14.22 6.72
CA GLY A 59 20.28 -13.78 5.33
C GLY A 59 19.06 -14.32 4.57
N GLY A 60 18.61 -13.58 3.56
CA GLY A 60 17.48 -13.91 2.70
C GLY A 60 16.32 -12.94 2.78
N PHE A 61 15.14 -13.37 2.32
CA PHE A 61 13.96 -12.53 2.22
C PHE A 61 13.21 -12.43 3.55
N HIS A 62 12.82 -11.21 3.87
CA HIS A 62 12.05 -10.90 5.07
C HIS A 62 10.79 -10.11 4.71
N ALA A 63 9.78 -10.19 5.56
CA ALA A 63 8.57 -9.39 5.44
C ALA A 63 8.00 -9.03 6.81
N VAL A 64 7.39 -7.86 6.89
CA VAL A 64 6.55 -7.43 8.00
C VAL A 64 5.16 -7.11 7.48
N ASN A 65 4.13 -7.52 8.21
CA ASN A 65 2.74 -7.25 7.88
C ASN A 65 2.20 -6.12 8.76
N TYR A 66 1.57 -5.13 8.13
CA TYR A 66 0.87 -4.04 8.79
C TYR A 66 -0.65 -4.26 8.73
N PRO A 67 -1.37 -4.00 9.81
CA PRO A 67 -2.83 -4.08 9.78
C PRO A 67 -3.41 -3.02 8.84
N VAL A 68 -4.44 -3.41 8.10
CA VAL A 68 -5.20 -2.55 7.19
C VAL A 68 -6.60 -2.33 7.75
N ASP A 69 -7.07 -1.09 7.73
CA ASP A 69 -8.44 -0.77 8.13
C ASP A 69 -9.42 -1.43 7.15
N PRO A 70 -10.45 -2.16 7.62
CA PRO A 70 -11.41 -2.85 6.77
C PRO A 70 -12.23 -1.91 5.87
N SER A 71 -12.23 -0.61 6.15
CA SER A 71 -12.87 0.40 5.30
C SER A 71 -12.01 0.79 4.09
N ILE A 72 -10.77 0.32 3.99
CA ILE A 72 -9.95 0.51 2.78
C ILE A 72 -10.45 -0.43 1.69
N THR A 73 -10.82 0.14 0.56
CA THR A 73 -11.30 -0.57 -0.63
C THR A 73 -10.36 -0.38 -1.80
N ALA A 74 -10.32 -1.37 -2.68
CA ALA A 74 -9.53 -1.36 -3.90
C ALA A 74 -10.43 -1.53 -5.12
N ALA A 75 -10.31 -0.64 -6.10
CA ALA A 75 -10.81 -0.86 -7.44
C ALA A 75 -9.64 -1.14 -8.38
N VAL A 76 -9.67 -2.31 -9.03
CA VAL A 76 -8.63 -2.74 -9.97
C VAL A 76 -9.22 -2.70 -11.37
N PHE A 77 -8.68 -1.82 -12.21
CA PHE A 77 -9.02 -1.71 -13.62
C PHE A 77 -8.08 -2.60 -14.43
N VAL A 78 -8.66 -3.57 -15.11
CA VAL A 78 -7.95 -4.55 -15.94
C VAL A 78 -8.23 -4.22 -17.40
N PRO A 79 -7.21 -3.81 -18.19
CA PRO A 79 -7.36 -3.57 -19.62
C PRO A 79 -7.36 -4.89 -20.42
N ASP A 80 -7.75 -4.84 -21.66
CA ASP A 80 -7.77 -5.97 -22.61
C ASP A 80 -6.43 -6.18 -23.35
N TYR A 81 -5.39 -5.45 -22.96
CA TYR A 81 -4.04 -5.61 -23.52
C TYR A 81 -3.03 -6.02 -22.43
N GLU A 82 -1.96 -6.63 -22.88
CA GLU A 82 -0.89 -7.12 -22.00
C GLU A 82 0.38 -6.26 -22.13
N LEU A 83 1.11 -6.17 -21.04
CA LEU A 83 2.45 -5.58 -20.97
C LEU A 83 3.43 -6.60 -20.39
N SER A 84 4.48 -6.89 -21.15
CA SER A 84 5.56 -7.74 -20.65
C SER A 84 6.26 -7.10 -19.45
N THR A 85 6.37 -7.85 -18.35
CA THR A 85 7.10 -7.42 -17.15
C THR A 85 8.57 -7.11 -17.47
N GLU A 86 9.17 -7.87 -18.38
CA GLU A 86 10.54 -7.64 -18.83
C GLU A 86 10.67 -6.28 -19.53
N LYS A 87 9.78 -5.96 -20.48
CA LYS A 87 9.75 -4.64 -21.13
C LYS A 87 9.53 -3.51 -20.13
N ALA A 88 8.64 -3.71 -19.15
CA ALA A 88 8.40 -2.73 -18.10
C ALA A 88 9.64 -2.52 -17.22
N ARG A 89 10.45 -3.55 -16.95
CA ARG A 89 11.73 -3.42 -16.24
C ARG A 89 12.79 -2.72 -17.10
N GLN A 90 12.89 -3.03 -18.38
CA GLN A 90 13.84 -2.41 -19.32
C GLN A 90 13.59 -0.91 -19.54
N ALA A 91 12.35 -0.43 -19.32
CA ALA A 91 12.03 1.00 -19.42
C ALA A 91 12.57 1.82 -18.25
N LEU A 92 13.02 1.18 -17.17
CA LEU A 92 13.56 1.90 -16.01
C LEU A 92 14.96 2.44 -16.31
N PRO A 93 15.27 3.69 -15.93
CA PRO A 93 16.60 4.27 -16.11
C PRO A 93 17.60 3.59 -15.17
N ARG A 94 18.86 3.57 -15.57
CA ARG A 94 19.97 3.05 -14.73
C ARG A 94 20.29 3.97 -13.56
N GLU A 95 20.03 5.25 -13.70
CA GLU A 95 20.31 6.28 -12.71
C GLU A 95 19.07 7.14 -12.51
N LEU A 96 18.84 7.56 -11.29
CA LEU A 96 17.69 8.39 -10.90
C LEU A 96 18.18 9.64 -10.18
N PRO A 97 17.50 10.79 -10.34
CA PRO A 97 17.80 11.96 -9.54
C PRO A 97 17.59 11.67 -8.04
N TYR A 98 18.59 12.00 -7.22
CA TYR A 98 18.53 11.80 -5.77
C TYR A 98 17.25 12.35 -5.12
N LYS A 99 16.79 13.53 -5.58
CA LYS A 99 15.53 14.14 -5.10
C LYS A 99 14.29 13.27 -5.35
N ASP A 100 14.28 12.47 -6.42
CA ASP A 100 13.15 11.60 -6.77
C ASP A 100 13.19 10.33 -5.91
N ALA A 101 14.37 9.83 -5.56
CA ALA A 101 14.51 8.77 -4.56
C ALA A 101 14.01 9.22 -3.18
N VAL A 102 14.45 10.39 -2.69
CA VAL A 102 13.96 10.99 -1.43
C VAL A 102 12.44 11.17 -1.45
N TYR A 103 11.91 11.64 -2.59
CA TYR A 103 10.46 11.78 -2.78
C TYR A 103 9.73 10.45 -2.54
N ASN A 104 10.14 9.36 -3.17
CA ASN A 104 9.50 8.05 -3.02
C ASN A 104 9.62 7.47 -1.61
N VAL A 105 10.81 7.58 -0.98
CA VAL A 105 11.03 7.09 0.39
C VAL A 105 10.02 7.71 1.36
N SER A 106 9.79 9.03 1.25
CA SER A 106 8.82 9.72 2.11
C SER A 106 7.37 9.27 1.87
N ARG A 107 7.01 8.87 0.63
CA ARG A 107 5.66 8.35 0.30
C ARG A 107 5.46 6.95 0.83
N VAL A 108 6.44 6.08 0.66
CA VAL A 108 6.39 4.71 1.22
C VAL A 108 6.21 4.75 2.74
N GLY A 109 6.92 5.66 3.42
CA GLY A 109 6.78 5.85 4.87
C GLY A 109 5.38 6.27 5.33
N LEU A 110 4.53 6.83 4.44
CA LEU A 110 3.15 7.20 4.76
C LEU A 110 2.16 6.03 4.63
N LEU A 111 2.49 4.96 3.89
CA LEU A 111 1.56 3.88 3.59
C LEU A 111 0.96 3.21 4.83
N PRO A 112 1.73 2.83 5.86
CA PRO A 112 1.16 2.21 7.06
C PRO A 112 0.11 3.09 7.75
N ALA A 113 0.36 4.40 7.84
CA ALA A 113 -0.58 5.36 8.42
C ALA A 113 -1.80 5.61 7.50
N ALA A 114 -1.58 5.67 6.18
CA ALA A 114 -2.65 5.86 5.19
C ALA A 114 -3.60 4.67 5.13
N MET A 115 -3.08 3.46 5.33
CA MET A 115 -3.85 2.20 5.30
C MET A 115 -4.51 1.86 6.65
N ASN A 116 -4.13 2.54 7.74
CA ASN A 116 -4.71 2.31 9.06
C ASN A 116 -4.76 3.60 9.90
N PRO A 117 -5.85 4.38 9.82
CA PRO A 117 -5.99 5.63 10.56
C PRO A 117 -5.96 5.46 12.09
N VAL A 118 -6.19 4.26 12.63
CA VAL A 118 -6.07 3.99 14.08
C VAL A 118 -4.65 4.28 14.58
N VAL A 119 -3.64 4.00 13.77
CA VAL A 119 -2.23 4.30 14.10
C VAL A 119 -2.01 5.80 14.31
N LEU A 120 -2.64 6.64 13.47
CA LEU A 120 -2.55 8.10 13.60
C LEU A 120 -3.28 8.60 14.84
N ALA A 121 -4.48 8.08 15.11
CA ALA A 121 -5.26 8.45 16.30
C ALA A 121 -4.50 8.09 17.59
N GLN A 122 -3.88 6.91 17.65
CA GLN A 122 -3.03 6.50 18.79
C GLN A 122 -1.82 7.40 18.96
N ALA A 123 -1.15 7.78 17.87
CA ALA A 123 0.00 8.68 17.91
C ALA A 123 -0.39 10.09 18.39
N ALA A 124 -1.54 10.60 17.97
CA ALA A 124 -2.07 11.89 18.41
C ALA A 124 -2.33 11.88 19.94
N GLN A 125 -2.97 10.84 20.46
CA GLN A 125 -3.21 10.69 21.90
C GLN A 125 -1.93 10.66 22.73
N GLN A 126 -0.84 10.12 22.18
CA GLN A 126 0.45 10.05 22.86
C GLN A 126 1.26 11.36 22.75
N GLY A 127 0.69 12.41 22.15
CA GLY A 127 1.40 13.67 21.88
C GLY A 127 2.54 13.53 20.86
N LYS A 128 2.54 12.44 20.09
CA LYS A 128 3.55 12.12 19.05
C LYS A 128 3.06 12.44 17.64
N SER A 129 1.95 13.17 17.51
CA SER A 129 1.40 13.55 16.21
C SER A 129 2.37 14.47 15.47
N GLY A 130 3.02 13.92 14.46
CA GLY A 130 3.83 14.68 13.51
C GLY A 130 3.03 15.31 12.36
N VAL A 131 1.73 15.07 12.30
CA VAL A 131 0.85 15.69 11.31
C VAL A 131 0.42 17.03 11.89
N ALA A 132 1.13 18.11 11.52
CA ALA A 132 0.65 19.45 11.77
C ALA A 132 -0.73 19.60 11.12
N ALA A 133 -1.77 19.65 11.93
CA ALA A 133 -3.06 20.14 11.47
C ALA A 133 -2.82 21.51 10.84
N ALA A 134 -3.35 21.74 9.65
CA ALA A 134 -3.35 23.08 9.08
C ALA A 134 -3.94 24.03 10.15
N PRO A 135 -3.35 25.21 10.37
CA PRO A 135 -3.84 26.10 11.41
C PRO A 135 -5.32 26.42 11.12
N ALA A 136 -6.19 25.94 12.02
CA ALA A 136 -7.57 26.42 12.05
C ALA A 136 -7.50 27.90 12.41
N GLN A 137 -7.88 28.75 11.47
CA GLN A 137 -8.10 30.16 11.76
C GLN A 137 -9.28 30.27 12.72
N ASP A 138 -9.00 30.87 13.87
CA ASP A 138 -9.93 31.44 14.82
C ASP A 138 -11.03 30.53 15.41
N ALA A 139 -10.78 30.04 16.62
CA ALA A 139 -11.85 29.83 17.59
C ALA A 139 -11.33 30.09 19.01
N ASP A 140 -11.44 31.33 19.46
CA ASP A 140 -11.60 31.67 20.87
C ASP A 140 -12.86 31.03 21.41
N THR A 141 -12.74 29.86 22.03
CA THR A 141 -13.71 29.41 23.05
C THR A 141 -13.02 28.38 23.95
N CYS A 142 -12.60 28.85 25.10
CA CYS A 142 -12.30 28.04 26.26
C CYS A 142 -13.59 27.35 26.73
N ALA A 143 -13.80 26.08 26.36
CA ALA A 143 -14.81 25.24 26.93
C ALA A 143 -14.12 24.03 27.59
N CYS A 144 -14.04 24.06 28.90
CA CYS A 144 -13.69 22.91 29.75
C CYS A 144 -14.79 21.83 29.57
N SER A 145 -14.65 20.97 28.58
CA SER A 145 -15.50 19.79 28.43
C SER A 145 -14.73 18.58 29.00
N GLY A 146 -15.21 18.06 30.16
CA GLY A 146 -14.75 16.82 30.74
C GLY A 146 -15.13 15.63 29.86
N GLY A 147 -14.48 15.47 28.73
CA GLY A 147 -14.58 14.28 27.88
C GLY A 147 -13.82 13.11 28.53
N THR A 148 -14.42 11.92 28.51
CA THR A 148 -13.73 10.70 28.92
C THR A 148 -12.59 10.39 27.95
N ARG A 149 -11.60 9.60 28.37
CA ARG A 149 -10.47 9.20 27.51
C ARG A 149 -10.95 8.48 26.23
N GLU A 150 -12.11 7.84 26.28
CA GLU A 150 -12.75 7.17 25.15
C GLU A 150 -13.33 8.17 24.14
N SER A 151 -13.94 9.26 24.59
CA SER A 151 -14.45 10.31 23.68
C SER A 151 -13.31 11.02 22.95
N ALA A 152 -12.21 11.31 23.65
CA ALA A 152 -11.03 11.92 23.03
C ALA A 152 -10.40 11.00 21.95
N PHE A 153 -10.38 9.69 22.17
CA PHE A 153 -9.90 8.75 21.13
C PHE A 153 -10.84 8.68 19.93
N ALA A 154 -12.15 8.71 20.15
CA ALA A 154 -13.14 8.72 19.06
C ALA A 154 -12.99 9.96 18.17
N ASP A 155 -12.75 11.14 18.76
CA ASP A 155 -12.52 12.38 18.02
C ASP A 155 -11.22 12.33 17.20
N GLU A 156 -10.13 11.82 17.78
CA GLU A 156 -8.86 11.63 17.07
C GLU A 156 -8.97 10.62 15.93
N LEU A 157 -9.71 9.53 16.15
CA LEU A 157 -9.95 8.52 15.13
C LEU A 157 -10.78 9.12 13.97
N ALA A 158 -11.83 9.87 14.26
CA ALA A 158 -12.64 10.54 13.23
C ALA A 158 -11.81 11.53 12.41
N ALA A 159 -10.93 12.30 13.05
CA ALA A 159 -10.01 13.20 12.37
C ALA A 159 -9.00 12.44 11.48
N ALA A 160 -8.43 11.35 11.96
CA ALA A 160 -7.52 10.50 11.21
C ALA A 160 -8.21 9.83 10.00
N GLN A 161 -9.44 9.38 10.17
CA GLN A 161 -10.27 8.81 9.09
C GLN A 161 -10.58 9.84 8.00
N ALA A 162 -10.88 11.07 8.38
CA ALA A 162 -11.13 12.17 7.44
C ALA A 162 -9.88 12.51 6.59
N GLN A 163 -8.67 12.25 7.11
CA GLN A 163 -7.41 12.47 6.40
C GLN A 163 -6.95 11.28 5.56
N SER A 164 -7.54 10.08 5.75
CA SER A 164 -7.06 8.83 5.15
C SER A 164 -6.95 8.92 3.63
N ASN A 165 -7.96 9.45 2.93
CA ASN A 165 -7.92 9.57 1.48
C ASN A 165 -6.83 10.55 0.98
N ALA A 166 -6.57 11.63 1.70
CA ALA A 166 -5.48 12.56 1.37
C ALA A 166 -4.10 11.90 1.56
N LEU A 167 -3.96 11.09 2.60
CA LEU A 167 -2.73 10.31 2.84
C LEU A 167 -2.55 9.22 1.78
N LEU A 168 -3.59 8.45 1.44
CA LEU A 168 -3.56 7.47 0.34
C LEU A 168 -3.16 8.14 -0.98
N PHE A 169 -3.79 9.28 -1.30
CA PHE A 169 -3.46 10.05 -2.49
C PHE A 169 -1.98 10.45 -2.54
N THR A 170 -1.42 10.88 -1.41
CA THR A 170 -0.02 11.27 -1.29
C THR A 170 0.90 10.05 -1.32
N ALA A 171 0.60 9.01 -0.55
CA ALA A 171 1.43 7.81 -0.41
C ALA A 171 1.57 7.01 -1.70
N THR A 172 0.58 7.08 -2.61
CA THR A 172 0.59 6.40 -3.91
C THR A 172 1.23 7.19 -5.04
N GLN A 173 1.84 8.34 -4.74
CA GLN A 173 2.64 9.08 -5.74
C GLN A 173 3.98 8.39 -5.96
N ASP A 174 4.44 8.36 -7.21
CA ASP A 174 5.69 7.72 -7.59
C ASP A 174 6.46 8.52 -8.63
N LYS A 175 7.77 8.53 -8.49
CA LYS A 175 8.74 9.13 -9.42
C LYS A 175 9.83 8.16 -9.87
N LEU A 176 9.80 6.90 -9.38
CA LEU A 176 10.86 5.94 -9.65
C LEU A 176 10.54 5.01 -10.83
N HIS A 177 9.27 4.68 -11.06
CA HIS A 177 8.91 3.75 -12.13
C HIS A 177 7.70 4.17 -12.97
N GLN A 178 6.61 4.69 -12.41
CA GLN A 178 5.40 5.01 -13.19
C GLN A 178 5.66 6.01 -14.33
N PRO A 179 6.45 7.10 -14.16
CA PRO A 179 6.74 8.03 -15.24
C PRO A 179 7.47 7.37 -16.42
N TYR A 180 8.36 6.41 -16.14
CA TYR A 180 9.16 5.74 -17.17
C TYR A 180 8.37 4.62 -17.87
N ARG A 181 7.54 3.89 -17.14
CA ARG A 181 6.68 2.83 -17.66
C ARG A 181 5.47 3.37 -18.41
N GLY A 182 5.03 4.58 -18.10
CA GLY A 182 3.81 5.19 -18.63
C GLY A 182 3.75 5.23 -20.15
N ALA A 183 4.89 5.43 -20.82
CA ALA A 183 4.98 5.41 -22.28
C ALA A 183 4.67 4.04 -22.91
N LEU A 184 4.78 2.95 -22.14
CA LEU A 184 4.47 1.59 -22.59
C LEU A 184 2.98 1.23 -22.41
N MET A 185 2.23 2.03 -21.63
CA MET A 185 0.82 1.80 -21.29
C MET A 185 0.03 3.12 -21.27
N PRO A 186 -0.05 3.85 -22.40
CA PRO A 186 -0.71 5.16 -22.46
C PRO A 186 -2.14 5.14 -21.90
N PRO A 187 -3.03 4.16 -22.24
CA PRO A 187 -4.38 4.16 -21.70
C PRO A 187 -4.44 4.04 -20.16
N SER A 188 -3.52 3.27 -19.56
CA SER A 188 -3.41 3.16 -18.09
C SER A 188 -2.94 4.46 -17.48
N THR A 189 -1.98 5.15 -18.12
CA THR A 189 -1.46 6.45 -17.67
C THR A 189 -2.54 7.52 -17.71
N GLU A 190 -3.37 7.54 -18.77
CA GLU A 190 -4.51 8.45 -18.91
C GLU A 190 -5.57 8.19 -17.83
N LEU A 191 -5.90 6.91 -17.58
CA LEU A 191 -6.85 6.53 -16.54
C LEU A 191 -6.36 6.93 -15.14
N ILE A 192 -5.07 6.71 -14.84
CA ILE A 192 -4.45 7.16 -13.58
C ILE A 192 -4.54 8.69 -13.46
N ALA A 193 -4.20 9.42 -14.51
CA ALA A 193 -4.27 10.89 -14.53
C ALA A 193 -5.71 11.38 -14.30
N LEU A 194 -6.70 10.74 -14.92
CA LEU A 194 -8.11 11.03 -14.73
C LEU A 194 -8.51 10.88 -13.26
N PHE A 195 -8.25 9.74 -12.63
CA PHE A 195 -8.56 9.51 -11.23
C PHE A 195 -7.84 10.49 -10.31
N ARG A 196 -6.55 10.71 -10.55
CA ARG A 196 -5.77 11.66 -9.74
C ARG A 196 -6.26 13.10 -9.88
N SER A 197 -6.74 13.52 -11.05
CA SER A 197 -7.37 14.83 -11.25
C SER A 197 -8.66 15.03 -10.44
N LYS A 198 -9.29 13.91 -10.04
CA LYS A 198 -10.49 13.88 -9.18
C LYS A 198 -10.16 13.61 -7.71
N GLY A 199 -8.87 13.60 -7.32
CA GLY A 199 -8.43 13.41 -5.94
C GLY A 199 -8.36 11.96 -5.47
N TYR A 200 -8.50 10.97 -6.36
CA TYR A 200 -8.39 9.55 -6.01
C TYR A 200 -6.95 9.04 -6.03
N ALA A 201 -6.63 8.15 -5.11
CA ALA A 201 -5.33 7.51 -4.97
C ALA A 201 -5.14 6.42 -6.02
N ALA A 202 -4.84 6.82 -7.25
CA ALA A 202 -4.64 5.92 -8.38
C ALA A 202 -3.15 5.71 -8.69
N ALA A 203 -2.77 4.47 -8.97
CA ALA A 203 -1.41 4.07 -9.32
C ALA A 203 -1.42 2.84 -10.23
N VAL A 204 -0.27 2.53 -10.82
CA VAL A 204 -0.08 1.26 -11.53
C VAL A 204 -0.10 0.11 -10.53
N SER A 205 -0.81 -0.97 -10.86
CA SER A 205 -0.78 -2.21 -10.09
C SER A 205 0.39 -3.08 -10.56
N GLY A 206 1.38 -3.29 -9.70
CA GLY A 206 2.60 -4.05 -10.03
C GLY A 206 3.40 -3.44 -11.18
N ALA A 207 3.71 -4.24 -12.20
CA ALA A 207 4.39 -3.76 -13.42
C ALA A 207 3.44 -3.04 -14.38
N GLY A 208 2.15 -3.11 -14.17
CA GLY A 208 1.10 -2.71 -15.12
C GLY A 208 0.67 -3.88 -16.03
N PRO A 209 -0.22 -3.65 -16.97
CA PRO A 209 -0.92 -2.41 -17.28
C PRO A 209 -2.15 -2.14 -16.40
N CYS A 210 -2.46 -3.00 -15.41
CA CYS A 210 -3.60 -2.78 -14.51
C CYS A 210 -3.43 -1.50 -13.69
N VAL A 211 -4.55 -0.83 -13.41
CA VAL A 211 -4.60 0.38 -12.58
C VAL A 211 -5.30 0.04 -11.26
N LEU A 212 -4.68 0.44 -10.15
CA LEU A 212 -5.21 0.31 -8.81
C LEU A 212 -5.69 1.68 -8.32
N VAL A 213 -6.91 1.73 -7.81
CA VAL A 213 -7.45 2.90 -7.10
C VAL A 213 -7.78 2.48 -5.67
N LEU A 214 -7.12 3.11 -4.69
CA LEU A 214 -7.37 2.89 -3.27
C LEU A 214 -8.24 4.02 -2.71
N HIS A 215 -9.18 3.65 -1.83
CA HIS A 215 -10.07 4.61 -1.18
C HIS A 215 -10.45 4.14 0.23
N TYR A 216 -10.52 5.07 1.17
CA TYR A 216 -11.12 4.86 2.48
C TYR A 216 -12.63 5.14 2.40
N GLY A 217 -13.45 4.18 2.82
CA GLY A 217 -14.90 4.25 2.71
C GLY A 217 -15.45 3.74 1.37
N ASN A 218 -16.77 3.82 1.22
CA ASN A 218 -17.44 3.38 0.00
C ASN A 218 -17.37 4.45 -1.10
N ALA A 219 -16.62 4.18 -2.15
CA ALA A 219 -16.52 5.06 -3.33
C ALA A 219 -16.85 4.34 -4.65
N ARG A 220 -17.41 3.13 -4.60
CA ARG A 220 -17.64 2.27 -5.78
C ARG A 220 -18.35 3.01 -6.90
N GLU A 221 -19.53 3.56 -6.64
CA GLU A 221 -20.33 4.25 -7.65
C GLU A 221 -19.62 5.47 -8.25
N ALA A 222 -18.93 6.25 -7.40
CA ALA A 222 -18.18 7.42 -7.85
C ALA A 222 -16.98 7.02 -8.73
N ILE A 223 -16.28 5.94 -8.40
CA ILE A 223 -15.19 5.39 -9.21
C ILE A 223 -15.71 4.92 -10.56
N ASP A 224 -16.81 4.17 -10.60
CA ASP A 224 -17.42 3.69 -11.85
C ASP A 224 -17.91 4.85 -12.71
N GLN A 225 -18.48 5.88 -12.11
CA GLN A 225 -18.93 7.08 -12.80
C GLN A 225 -17.76 7.86 -13.44
N ILE A 226 -16.64 7.99 -12.74
CA ILE A 226 -15.43 8.64 -13.27
C ILE A 226 -14.89 7.90 -14.49
N ALA A 227 -14.88 6.57 -14.44
CA ALA A 227 -14.35 5.72 -15.50
C ALA A 227 -15.44 5.26 -16.51
N SER A 228 -16.61 5.90 -16.52
CA SER A 228 -17.76 5.44 -17.32
C SER A 228 -17.47 5.31 -18.81
N GLU A 229 -16.70 6.23 -19.38
CA GLU A 229 -16.30 6.17 -20.80
C GLU A 229 -15.36 4.99 -21.06
N GLN A 230 -14.37 4.76 -20.20
CA GLN A 230 -13.43 3.65 -20.31
C GLN A 230 -14.16 2.30 -20.16
N LEU A 231 -15.08 2.19 -19.22
CA LEU A 231 -15.89 0.98 -19.03
C LEU A 231 -16.85 0.74 -20.21
N ALA A 232 -17.46 1.79 -20.74
CA ALA A 232 -18.34 1.69 -21.90
C ALA A 232 -17.61 1.31 -23.20
N SER A 233 -16.30 1.57 -23.30
CA SER A 233 -15.50 1.18 -24.46
C SER A 233 -15.36 -0.33 -24.64
N GLY A 234 -15.60 -1.12 -23.59
CA GLY A 234 -15.40 -2.56 -23.55
C GLY A 234 -13.94 -3.01 -23.41
N HIS A 235 -12.99 -2.09 -23.45
CA HIS A 235 -11.54 -2.36 -23.30
C HIS A 235 -11.09 -2.45 -21.84
N TRP A 236 -11.97 -2.13 -20.88
CA TRP A 236 -11.67 -2.15 -19.47
C TRP A 236 -12.71 -2.93 -18.68
N ARG A 237 -12.24 -3.65 -17.68
CA ARG A 237 -13.04 -4.29 -16.65
C ARG A 237 -12.61 -3.79 -15.29
N VAL A 238 -13.55 -3.44 -14.43
CA VAL A 238 -13.28 -3.07 -13.04
C VAL A 238 -13.63 -4.21 -12.09
N LEU A 239 -12.77 -4.44 -11.10
CA LEU A 239 -12.99 -5.34 -9.99
C LEU A 239 -12.95 -4.52 -8.70
N HIS A 240 -14.05 -4.47 -7.96
CA HIS A 240 -14.10 -3.87 -6.63
C HIS A 240 -13.84 -4.95 -5.60
N LEU A 241 -12.69 -4.88 -4.96
CA LEU A 241 -12.17 -5.94 -4.08
C LEU A 241 -11.97 -5.41 -2.66
N PRO A 242 -12.34 -6.19 -1.63
CA PRO A 242 -11.84 -5.93 -0.28
C PRO A 242 -10.34 -6.26 -0.24
N ILE A 243 -9.63 -5.64 0.70
CA ILE A 243 -8.25 -6.05 0.98
C ILE A 243 -8.28 -7.38 1.71
N ASN A 244 -7.68 -8.41 1.12
CA ASN A 244 -7.51 -9.70 1.80
C ASN A 244 -6.43 -9.56 2.89
N THR A 245 -6.81 -9.72 4.14
CA THR A 245 -5.91 -9.64 5.30
C THR A 245 -5.52 -11.01 5.87
N ALA A 246 -6.12 -12.09 5.35
CA ALA A 246 -5.85 -13.46 5.79
C ALA A 246 -4.65 -14.09 5.07
N GLY A 247 -4.34 -13.63 3.83
CA GLY A 247 -3.31 -14.22 2.98
C GLY A 247 -3.71 -15.58 2.43
N VAL A 248 -2.73 -16.45 2.23
CA VAL A 248 -2.96 -17.79 1.67
C VAL A 248 -3.72 -18.70 2.64
N GLU A 249 -4.71 -19.39 2.13
CA GLU A 249 -5.52 -20.39 2.84
C GLU A 249 -5.47 -21.73 2.11
N ILE A 250 -5.56 -22.84 2.87
CA ILE A 250 -5.59 -24.19 2.32
C ILE A 250 -6.94 -24.82 2.65
N GLU A 251 -7.72 -25.10 1.62
CA GLU A 251 -8.93 -25.92 1.74
C GLU A 251 -8.59 -27.40 1.55
N ARG A 252 -8.98 -28.22 2.52
CA ARG A 252 -8.93 -29.68 2.38
C ARG A 252 -10.26 -30.16 1.77
N ARG A 253 -10.19 -30.74 0.61
CA ARG A 253 -11.31 -31.44 -0.02
C ARG A 253 -11.29 -32.92 0.32
#